data_80aa49e9419ccd0267be53b0c90d8df9
#
_entry.id   80aa49e9419ccd0267be53b0c90d8df9
#
_cell.length_a   1.000
_cell.length_b   1.000
_cell.length_c   1.000
_cell.angle_alpha   90.00
_cell.angle_beta   90.00
_cell.angle_gamma   90.00
#
_symmetry.space_group_name_H-M   'P 1'
#
loop_
_entity.id
_entity.type
_entity.pdbx_description
1 polymer ?
#
loop_
_entity_poly.entity_id
_entity_poly.type
_entity_poly.pdbx_seq_one_letter_code
_entity_poly.pdbx_strand_id
1 'polypeptide(L)'
;MTSVAHEASASTGRGGEGTPLLTAGGVAKTYRTGWWPRRRAKAVLRGANLRLWPGEVVGLVGENGSGKSTLMKILVGALDRDAGTVALAGRLGYCPQEPVLYERLTCDEHFELFGRAYGMPDVDIDRSRDAVYDTLGFADWRGARVEELSGGTRAKLNLGLALLPDPELLLLDEPYAGFDWDTYQRFWELTRQRRDTGRSLLIISHFITDAERFDRVYDLVDGRTVPR
;
A
#
# COMPACT_ATOMS: atom_id res chain seq x y z
N MET A 1 -17.66 -44.51 28.67
CA MET A 1 -18.20 -43.68 27.57
C MET A 1 -17.35 -42.46 27.49
N THR A 2 -16.31 -42.51 26.68
CA THR A 2 -15.25 -41.52 26.62
C THR A 2 -15.51 -40.63 25.41
N SER A 3 -15.78 -39.32 25.66
CA SER A 3 -15.97 -38.30 24.62
C SER A 3 -14.61 -37.89 24.10
N VAL A 4 -14.37 -38.10 22.81
CA VAL A 4 -13.18 -37.62 22.10
C VAL A 4 -13.45 -36.20 21.62
N ALA A 5 -12.78 -35.22 22.23
CA ALA A 5 -12.74 -33.86 21.75
C ALA A 5 -11.83 -33.80 20.52
N HIS A 6 -12.40 -33.33 19.39
CA HIS A 6 -11.67 -33.04 18.16
C HIS A 6 -11.02 -31.69 18.32
N GLU A 7 -9.72 -31.64 18.60
CA GLU A 7 -8.92 -30.44 18.49
C GLU A 7 -8.71 -30.10 17.02
N ALA A 8 -9.31 -28.99 16.60
CA ALA A 8 -9.01 -28.37 15.31
C ALA A 8 -7.62 -27.74 15.39
N SER A 9 -6.68 -28.35 14.70
CA SER A 9 -5.33 -27.82 14.49
C SER A 9 -5.41 -26.51 13.70
N ALA A 10 -5.23 -25.39 14.40
CA ALA A 10 -5.02 -24.09 13.78
C ALA A 10 -3.62 -24.09 13.14
N SER A 11 -3.57 -23.90 11.83
CA SER A 11 -2.31 -23.69 11.10
C SER A 11 -1.64 -22.41 11.61
N THR A 12 -0.53 -22.57 12.31
CA THR A 12 0.36 -21.48 12.77
C THR A 12 1.08 -20.88 11.57
N GLY A 13 0.48 -19.85 10.95
CA GLY A 13 1.24 -18.85 10.20
C GLY A 13 2.22 -18.18 11.17
N ARG A 14 3.45 -17.87 10.71
CA ARG A 14 4.49 -17.15 11.48
C ARG A 14 3.90 -15.83 12.01
N GLY A 15 3.27 -15.88 13.17
CA GLY A 15 2.87 -14.70 13.94
C GLY A 15 4.11 -14.09 14.56
N GLY A 16 4.54 -12.92 14.08
CA GLY A 16 5.71 -12.24 14.60
C GLY A 16 5.58 -11.95 16.10
N GLU A 17 6.57 -12.36 16.87
CA GLU A 17 6.78 -11.87 18.23
C GLU A 17 7.20 -10.39 18.13
N GLY A 18 6.29 -9.46 18.46
CA GLY A 18 6.60 -8.03 18.42
C GLY A 18 5.35 -7.15 18.34
N THR A 19 5.58 -5.84 18.34
CA THR A 19 4.53 -4.85 18.14
C THR A 19 4.25 -4.72 16.63
N PRO A 20 2.99 -4.83 16.16
CA PRO A 20 2.67 -4.65 14.74
C PRO A 20 2.98 -3.21 14.30
N LEU A 21 3.50 -3.06 13.07
CA LEU A 21 3.73 -1.75 12.45
C LEU A 21 2.41 -1.06 12.07
N LEU A 22 1.39 -1.85 11.71
CA LEU A 22 0.06 -1.34 11.40
C LEU A 22 -0.99 -2.20 12.07
N THR A 23 -1.93 -1.54 12.74
CA THR A 23 -3.13 -2.18 13.28
C THR A 23 -4.35 -1.36 12.90
N ALA A 24 -5.32 -2.01 12.28
CA ALA A 24 -6.66 -1.48 12.06
C ALA A 24 -7.65 -2.38 12.81
N GLY A 25 -8.46 -1.82 13.67
CA GLY A 25 -9.44 -2.56 14.48
C GLY A 25 -10.83 -1.97 14.32
N GLY A 26 -11.79 -2.77 13.80
CA GLY A 26 -13.19 -2.39 13.70
C GLY A 26 -13.46 -1.18 12.81
N VAL A 27 -12.63 -0.92 11.78
CA VAL A 27 -12.73 0.29 10.94
C VAL A 27 -14.03 0.28 10.16
N ALA A 28 -14.83 1.35 10.34
CA ALA A 28 -16.09 1.54 9.62
C ALA A 28 -16.12 2.89 8.89
N LYS A 29 -16.78 2.89 7.71
CA LYS A 29 -16.99 4.09 6.90
C LYS A 29 -18.29 4.03 6.13
N THR A 30 -19.09 5.11 6.24
CA THR A 30 -20.34 5.28 5.52
C THR A 30 -20.32 6.58 4.75
N TYR A 31 -20.46 6.49 3.43
CA TYR A 31 -20.64 7.67 2.59
C TYR A 31 -22.13 8.08 2.58
N ARG A 32 -22.37 9.37 2.73
CA ARG A 32 -23.69 9.96 2.63
C ARG A 32 -23.74 10.87 1.42
N THR A 33 -24.59 10.54 0.46
CA THR A 33 -24.77 11.30 -0.78
C THR A 33 -26.20 11.78 -0.92
N GLY A 34 -26.39 12.87 -1.66
CA GLY A 34 -27.70 13.46 -1.91
C GLY A 34 -28.10 14.55 -0.90
N TRP A 35 -29.11 15.36 -1.31
CA TRP A 35 -29.69 16.44 -0.51
C TRP A 35 -30.95 15.93 0.22
N TRP A 36 -31.19 16.51 1.41
CA TRP A 36 -32.43 16.26 2.14
C TRP A 36 -33.65 16.58 1.28
N PRO A 37 -34.70 15.71 1.20
CA PRO A 37 -34.93 14.51 2.00
C PRO A 37 -34.37 13.19 1.38
N ARG A 38 -33.71 13.22 0.23
CA ARG A 38 -33.23 12.01 -0.50
C ARG A 38 -31.79 11.61 -0.16
N ARG A 39 -31.36 11.78 1.08
CA ARG A 39 -30.05 11.30 1.52
C ARG A 39 -29.97 9.77 1.42
N ARG A 40 -28.98 9.28 0.67
CA ARG A 40 -28.63 7.85 0.64
C ARG A 40 -27.36 7.65 1.48
N ALA A 41 -27.35 6.63 2.34
CA ALA A 41 -26.17 6.20 3.09
C ALA A 41 -25.68 4.89 2.49
N LYS A 42 -24.40 4.80 2.14
CA LYS A 42 -23.75 3.58 1.69
C LYS A 42 -22.63 3.25 2.67
N ALA A 43 -22.83 2.23 3.50
CA ALA A 43 -21.78 1.68 4.36
C ALA A 43 -20.78 0.92 3.45
N VAL A 44 -19.55 1.40 3.39
CA VAL A 44 -18.47 0.83 2.57
C VAL A 44 -17.57 -0.05 3.43
N LEU A 45 -17.26 0.37 4.66
CA LEU A 45 -16.54 -0.45 5.62
C LEU A 45 -17.44 -0.71 6.84
N ARG A 46 -17.45 -1.95 7.31
CA ARG A 46 -18.38 -2.43 8.34
C ARG A 46 -17.65 -3.15 9.48
N GLY A 47 -16.46 -2.66 9.83
CA GLY A 47 -15.62 -3.26 10.86
C GLY A 47 -14.46 -4.04 10.29
N ALA A 48 -13.69 -3.42 9.38
CA ALA A 48 -12.49 -4.01 8.82
C ALA A 48 -11.38 -4.09 9.89
N ASN A 49 -10.68 -5.24 9.90
CA ASN A 49 -9.57 -5.51 10.81
C ASN A 49 -8.34 -5.94 10.00
N LEU A 50 -7.18 -5.35 10.29
CA LEU A 50 -5.94 -5.68 9.60
C LEU A 50 -4.78 -5.49 10.56
N ARG A 51 -3.78 -6.36 10.49
CA ARG A 51 -2.51 -6.22 11.21
C ARG A 51 -1.37 -6.53 10.27
N LEU A 52 -0.29 -5.78 10.42
CA LEU A 52 0.95 -5.99 9.67
C LEU A 52 2.12 -5.92 10.65
N TRP A 53 2.95 -6.97 10.65
CA TRP A 53 4.15 -7.04 11.47
C TRP A 53 5.40 -6.66 10.67
N PRO A 54 6.52 -6.35 11.35
CA PRO A 54 7.79 -6.11 10.68
C PRO A 54 8.19 -7.28 9.77
N GLY A 55 8.68 -6.98 8.56
CA GLY A 55 9.13 -7.98 7.60
C GLY A 55 8.02 -8.80 6.94
N GLU A 56 6.78 -8.28 6.90
CA GLU A 56 5.68 -8.94 6.20
C GLU A 56 5.28 -8.24 4.90
N VAL A 57 4.91 -9.05 3.92
CA VAL A 57 4.21 -8.63 2.70
C VAL A 57 2.78 -9.14 2.77
N VAL A 58 1.83 -8.21 2.92
CA VAL A 58 0.42 -8.53 3.07
C VAL A 58 -0.37 -8.07 1.85
N GLY A 59 -1.20 -8.95 1.31
CA GLY A 59 -2.15 -8.65 0.24
C GLY A 59 -3.52 -8.24 0.78
N LEU A 60 -4.13 -7.22 0.18
CA LEU A 60 -5.54 -6.87 0.39
C LEU A 60 -6.27 -6.97 -0.94
N VAL A 61 -7.17 -7.91 -1.06
CA VAL A 61 -7.94 -8.18 -2.29
C VAL A 61 -9.43 -8.01 -2.08
N GLY A 62 -10.17 -7.96 -3.16
CA GLY A 62 -11.63 -7.86 -3.16
C GLY A 62 -12.12 -7.26 -4.48
N GLU A 63 -13.41 -7.39 -4.72
CA GLU A 63 -14.05 -6.86 -5.92
C GLU A 63 -13.94 -5.33 -6.03
N ASN A 64 -14.17 -4.81 -7.25
CA ASN A 64 -14.26 -3.37 -7.47
C ASN A 64 -15.40 -2.78 -6.64
N GLY A 65 -15.10 -1.69 -5.92
CA GLY A 65 -16.07 -1.04 -5.05
C GLY A 65 -16.28 -1.73 -3.69
N SER A 66 -15.51 -2.77 -3.34
CA SER A 66 -15.57 -3.43 -2.01
C SER A 66 -15.10 -2.53 -0.86
N GLY A 67 -14.34 -1.46 -1.17
CA GLY A 67 -13.84 -0.50 -0.17
C GLY A 67 -12.33 -0.53 0.06
N LYS A 68 -11.54 -1.24 -0.75
CA LYS A 68 -10.07 -1.34 -0.61
C LYS A 68 -9.39 0.04 -0.55
N SER A 69 -9.61 0.89 -1.55
CA SER A 69 -9.03 2.23 -1.58
C SER A 69 -9.61 3.15 -0.49
N THR A 70 -10.85 2.90 -0.03
CA THR A 70 -11.41 3.60 1.14
C THR A 70 -10.64 3.21 2.41
N LEU A 71 -10.40 1.90 2.62
CA LEU A 71 -9.60 1.43 3.74
C LEU A 71 -8.19 1.98 3.66
N MET A 72 -7.54 1.93 2.48
CA MET A 72 -6.20 2.48 2.28
C MET A 72 -6.11 3.96 2.66
N LYS A 73 -7.04 4.79 2.17
CA LYS A 73 -7.11 6.23 2.51
C LYS A 73 -7.27 6.48 4.01
N ILE A 74 -7.99 5.61 4.71
CA ILE A 74 -8.12 5.69 6.18
C ILE A 74 -6.81 5.29 6.86
N LEU A 75 -6.14 4.23 6.40
CA LEU A 75 -4.87 3.77 6.97
C LEU A 75 -3.77 4.83 6.86
N VAL A 76 -3.72 5.57 5.75
CA VAL A 76 -2.74 6.67 5.55
C VAL A 76 -3.17 8.00 6.15
N GLY A 77 -4.36 8.08 6.78
CA GLY A 77 -4.87 9.31 7.38
C GLY A 77 -5.44 10.33 6.39
N ALA A 78 -5.61 9.97 5.12
CA ALA A 78 -6.19 10.83 4.07
C ALA A 78 -7.74 10.88 4.11
N LEU A 79 -8.35 10.01 4.89
CA LEU A 79 -9.79 9.94 5.09
C LEU A 79 -10.14 9.56 6.52
N ASP A 80 -11.06 10.31 7.15
CA ASP A 80 -11.55 9.99 8.49
C ASP A 80 -12.44 8.74 8.47
N ARG A 81 -12.24 7.88 9.47
CA ARG A 81 -13.12 6.76 9.77
C ARG A 81 -14.33 7.22 10.59
N ASP A 82 -15.46 6.52 10.48
CA ASP A 82 -16.63 6.79 11.30
C ASP A 82 -16.57 6.04 12.64
N ALA A 83 -15.87 4.89 12.69
CA ALA A 83 -15.63 4.10 13.90
C ALA A 83 -14.37 3.24 13.76
N GLY A 84 -13.92 2.66 14.88
CA GLY A 84 -12.75 1.80 14.95
C GLY A 84 -11.46 2.56 15.26
N THR A 85 -10.34 1.87 15.19
CA THR A 85 -9.01 2.40 15.51
C THR A 85 -8.01 2.09 14.39
N VAL A 86 -7.04 2.98 14.18
CA VAL A 86 -5.86 2.77 13.35
C VAL A 86 -4.66 3.23 14.16
N ALA A 87 -3.67 2.35 14.27
CA ALA A 87 -2.37 2.66 14.86
C ALA A 87 -1.28 2.29 13.85
N LEU A 88 -0.31 3.18 13.69
CA LEU A 88 0.80 3.03 12.78
C LEU A 88 2.09 3.40 13.50
N ALA A 89 3.13 2.58 13.34
CA ALA A 89 4.47 2.81 13.87
C ALA A 89 5.48 2.92 12.72
N GLY A 90 6.47 3.81 12.89
CA GLY A 90 7.51 4.05 11.88
C GLY A 90 7.07 4.98 10.76
N ARG A 91 7.97 5.14 9.77
CA ARG A 91 7.73 5.98 8.58
C ARG A 91 6.91 5.23 7.55
N LEU A 92 5.93 5.92 7.01
CA LEU A 92 5.01 5.43 6.00
C LEU A 92 5.37 5.99 4.63
N GLY A 93 5.47 5.12 3.63
CA GLY A 93 5.39 5.47 2.21
C GLY A 93 4.04 5.06 1.63
N TYR A 94 3.45 5.91 0.82
CA TYR A 94 2.16 5.63 0.19
C TYR A 94 2.22 5.83 -1.32
N CYS A 95 1.84 4.79 -2.07
CA CYS A 95 1.68 4.84 -3.51
C CYS A 95 0.18 4.71 -3.83
N PRO A 96 -0.53 5.80 -4.12
CA PRO A 96 -1.94 5.76 -4.51
C PRO A 96 -2.12 5.15 -5.90
N GLN A 97 -3.30 4.59 -6.17
CA GLN A 97 -3.68 4.06 -7.48
C GLN A 97 -3.63 5.16 -8.57
N GLU A 98 -4.17 6.34 -8.26
CA GLU A 98 -4.07 7.50 -9.12
C GLU A 98 -2.92 8.39 -8.65
N PRO A 99 -1.83 8.50 -9.43
CA PRO A 99 -0.68 9.32 -9.06
C PRO A 99 -1.07 10.80 -8.91
N VAL A 100 -0.62 11.42 -7.82
CA VAL A 100 -0.73 12.87 -7.63
C VAL A 100 0.60 13.49 -8.08
N LEU A 101 0.73 13.72 -9.39
CA LEU A 101 1.92 14.26 -10.02
C LEU A 101 1.62 15.63 -10.65
N TYR A 102 2.62 16.51 -10.66
CA TYR A 102 2.54 17.83 -11.26
C TYR A 102 3.02 17.77 -12.71
N GLU A 103 2.13 17.95 -13.67
CA GLU A 103 2.38 17.75 -15.10
C GLU A 103 3.61 18.53 -15.63
N ARG A 104 3.89 19.71 -15.09
CA ARG A 104 4.98 20.60 -15.55
C ARG A 104 6.33 20.38 -14.86
N LEU A 105 6.36 19.59 -13.79
CA LEU A 105 7.61 19.25 -13.11
C LEU A 105 8.25 18.03 -13.79
N THR A 106 9.58 18.02 -13.79
CA THR A 106 10.38 16.85 -14.20
C THR A 106 10.36 15.78 -13.13
N CYS A 107 10.83 14.57 -13.46
CA CYS A 107 10.99 13.50 -12.47
C CYS A 107 11.94 13.92 -11.33
N ASP A 108 13.08 14.54 -11.64
CA ASP A 108 14.04 14.99 -10.62
C ASP A 108 13.43 16.07 -9.71
N GLU A 109 12.70 17.03 -10.27
CA GLU A 109 12.00 18.06 -9.49
C GLU A 109 10.92 17.46 -8.57
N HIS A 110 10.28 16.35 -8.95
CA HIS A 110 9.36 15.64 -8.06
C HIS A 110 10.10 15.01 -6.88
N PHE A 111 11.23 14.34 -7.11
CA PHE A 111 12.02 13.76 -6.01
C PHE A 111 12.53 14.85 -5.07
N GLU A 112 12.99 15.98 -5.60
CA GLU A 112 13.42 17.12 -4.80
C GLU A 112 12.25 17.70 -3.96
N LEU A 113 11.11 17.97 -4.59
CA LEU A 113 9.92 18.50 -3.92
C LEU A 113 9.44 17.59 -2.79
N PHE A 114 9.29 16.29 -3.07
CA PHE A 114 8.80 15.32 -2.09
C PHE A 114 9.84 15.04 -1.00
N GLY A 115 11.14 14.94 -1.37
CA GLY A 115 12.21 14.75 -0.40
C GLY A 115 12.28 15.88 0.61
N ARG A 116 12.19 17.15 0.14
CA ARG A 116 12.11 18.31 1.01
C ARG A 116 10.84 18.34 1.86
N ALA A 117 9.69 17.92 1.30
CA ALA A 117 8.46 17.80 2.05
C ALA A 117 8.54 16.73 3.16
N TYR A 118 9.32 15.69 2.96
CA TYR A 118 9.65 14.69 3.99
C TYR A 118 10.74 15.15 4.97
N GLY A 119 11.32 16.34 4.78
CA GLY A 119 12.40 16.87 5.62
C GLY A 119 13.74 16.18 5.40
N MET A 120 13.96 15.57 4.23
CA MET A 120 15.22 14.89 3.91
C MET A 120 16.31 15.91 3.57
N PRO A 121 17.58 15.68 3.99
CA PRO A 121 18.74 16.42 3.49
C PRO A 121 18.93 16.21 1.97
N ASP A 122 19.41 17.22 1.25
CA ASP A 122 19.61 17.16 -0.21
C ASP A 122 20.46 15.94 -0.63
N VAL A 123 21.54 15.64 0.10
CA VAL A 123 22.42 14.50 -0.16
C VAL A 123 21.67 13.15 -0.04
N ASP A 124 20.71 13.04 0.86
CA ASP A 124 19.90 11.84 1.03
C ASP A 124 18.82 11.73 -0.06
N ILE A 125 18.30 12.88 -0.50
CA ILE A 125 17.36 12.94 -1.65
C ILE A 125 18.06 12.42 -2.89
N ASP A 126 19.26 12.93 -3.21
CA ASP A 126 20.03 12.51 -4.39
C ASP A 126 20.35 11.02 -4.37
N ARG A 127 20.83 10.50 -3.23
CA ARG A 127 21.15 9.10 -3.08
C ARG A 127 19.92 8.19 -3.24
N SER A 128 18.82 8.54 -2.57
CA SER A 128 17.58 7.75 -2.63
C SER A 128 16.95 7.81 -4.01
N ARG A 129 16.92 8.98 -4.65
CA ARG A 129 16.47 9.17 -6.03
C ARG A 129 17.23 8.27 -7.00
N ASP A 130 18.57 8.29 -6.94
CA ASP A 130 19.41 7.50 -7.83
C ASP A 130 19.16 5.99 -7.63
N ALA A 131 19.08 5.53 -6.39
CA ALA A 131 18.73 4.14 -6.09
C ALA A 131 17.35 3.74 -6.63
N VAL A 132 16.35 4.64 -6.58
CA VAL A 132 15.01 4.40 -7.13
C VAL A 132 15.06 4.30 -8.65
N TYR A 133 15.78 5.19 -9.33
CA TYR A 133 15.94 5.13 -10.78
C TYR A 133 16.57 3.81 -11.24
N ASP A 134 17.62 3.39 -10.57
CA ASP A 134 18.31 2.13 -10.88
C ASP A 134 17.39 0.93 -10.63
N THR A 135 16.70 0.92 -9.49
CA THR A 135 15.81 -0.18 -9.13
C THR A 135 14.65 -0.35 -10.10
N LEU A 136 13.98 0.75 -10.48
CA LEU A 136 12.80 0.72 -11.34
C LEU A 136 13.13 0.88 -12.84
N GLY A 137 14.38 1.17 -13.18
CA GLY A 137 14.88 1.23 -14.57
C GLY A 137 14.24 2.34 -15.40
N PHE A 138 14.29 3.61 -14.92
CA PHE A 138 13.75 4.75 -15.66
C PHE A 138 14.61 6.02 -15.55
N ALA A 139 15.93 5.84 -15.35
CA ALA A 139 16.89 6.95 -15.24
C ALA A 139 16.93 7.86 -16.47
N ASP A 140 16.63 7.35 -17.65
CA ASP A 140 16.58 8.13 -18.90
C ASP A 140 15.52 9.23 -18.89
N TRP A 141 14.57 9.15 -17.96
CA TRP A 141 13.45 10.09 -17.83
C TRP A 141 13.65 11.17 -16.76
N ARG A 142 14.84 11.27 -16.16
CA ARG A 142 15.15 12.22 -15.08
C ARG A 142 14.69 13.65 -15.37
N GLY A 143 15.07 14.17 -16.53
CA GLY A 143 14.79 15.54 -16.97
C GLY A 143 13.48 15.69 -17.74
N ALA A 144 12.71 14.61 -17.96
CA ALA A 144 11.44 14.68 -18.66
C ALA A 144 10.33 15.18 -17.73
N ARG A 145 9.43 16.01 -18.25
CA ARG A 145 8.24 16.44 -17.53
C ARG A 145 7.21 15.33 -17.46
N VAL A 146 6.38 15.35 -16.43
CA VAL A 146 5.34 14.33 -16.25
C VAL A 146 4.38 14.25 -17.45
N GLU A 147 4.04 15.37 -18.07
CA GLU A 147 3.20 15.39 -19.29
C GLU A 147 3.78 14.60 -20.47
N GLU A 148 5.11 14.40 -20.50
CA GLU A 148 5.84 13.65 -21.54
C GLU A 148 5.95 12.16 -21.24
N LEU A 149 5.61 11.72 -20.00
CA LEU A 149 5.79 10.36 -19.54
C LEU A 149 4.66 9.43 -20.02
N SER A 150 5.02 8.21 -20.36
CA SER A 150 4.05 7.12 -20.53
C SER A 150 3.35 6.78 -19.20
N GLY A 151 2.20 6.12 -19.25
CA GLY A 151 1.49 5.65 -18.05
C GLY A 151 2.36 4.76 -17.16
N GLY A 152 3.15 3.86 -17.74
CA GLY A 152 4.09 3.00 -17.00
C GLY A 152 5.20 3.80 -16.32
N THR A 153 5.76 4.82 -16.99
CA THR A 153 6.80 5.67 -16.39
C THR A 153 6.23 6.56 -15.28
N ARG A 154 4.99 7.06 -15.42
CA ARG A 154 4.26 7.77 -14.35
C ARG A 154 4.05 6.85 -13.14
N ALA A 155 3.69 5.58 -13.35
CA ALA A 155 3.54 4.61 -12.28
C ALA A 155 4.88 4.31 -11.56
N LYS A 156 6.00 4.23 -12.30
CA LYS A 156 7.36 4.11 -11.72
C LYS A 156 7.71 5.33 -10.86
N LEU A 157 7.45 6.54 -11.35
CA LEU A 157 7.68 7.76 -10.58
C LEU A 157 6.82 7.78 -9.30
N ASN A 158 5.53 7.45 -9.39
CA ASN A 158 4.63 7.39 -8.24
C ASN A 158 5.13 6.41 -7.16
N LEU A 159 5.52 5.20 -7.56
CA LEU A 159 6.12 4.22 -6.66
C LEU A 159 7.45 4.73 -6.09
N GLY A 160 8.27 5.36 -6.92
CA GLY A 160 9.54 5.94 -6.52
C GLY A 160 9.41 7.00 -5.43
N LEU A 161 8.41 7.87 -5.53
CA LEU A 161 8.12 8.90 -4.52
C LEU A 161 7.70 8.27 -3.18
N ALA A 162 6.98 7.15 -3.20
CA ALA A 162 6.64 6.41 -1.99
C ALA A 162 7.86 5.72 -1.35
N LEU A 163 8.85 5.34 -2.16
CA LEU A 163 10.10 4.71 -1.72
C LEU A 163 11.13 5.71 -1.20
N LEU A 164 11.07 6.96 -1.66
CA LEU A 164 12.09 7.99 -1.46
C LEU A 164 12.56 8.14 0.01
N PRO A 165 11.66 8.22 1.02
CA PRO A 165 12.08 8.40 2.41
C PRO A 165 12.56 7.09 3.07
N ASP A 166 12.75 6.01 2.31
CA ASP A 166 13.08 4.67 2.78
C ASP A 166 12.20 4.22 3.99
N PRO A 167 10.87 4.14 3.80
CA PRO A 167 9.93 3.91 4.89
C PRO A 167 10.02 2.48 5.45
N GLU A 168 9.69 2.28 6.72
CA GLU A 168 9.51 0.97 7.35
C GLU A 168 8.29 0.23 6.83
N LEU A 169 7.25 0.99 6.42
CA LEU A 169 5.98 0.48 5.91
C LEU A 169 5.62 1.15 4.59
N LEU A 170 5.37 0.33 3.57
CA LEU A 170 4.82 0.77 2.28
C LEU A 170 3.36 0.34 2.15
N LEU A 171 2.49 1.29 1.86
CA LEU A 171 1.11 1.04 1.48
C LEU A 171 0.95 1.32 -0.02
N LEU A 172 0.61 0.29 -0.79
CA LEU A 172 0.62 0.32 -2.25
C LEU A 172 -0.78 -0.03 -2.80
N ASP A 173 -1.40 0.90 -3.52
CA ASP A 173 -2.71 0.70 -4.15
C ASP A 173 -2.51 0.42 -5.65
N GLU A 174 -2.48 -0.86 -6.03
CA GLU A 174 -2.26 -1.36 -7.40
C GLU A 174 -0.97 -0.82 -8.06
N PRO A 175 0.20 -0.93 -7.39
CA PRO A 175 1.41 -0.20 -7.75
C PRO A 175 2.00 -0.59 -9.11
N TYR A 176 1.65 -1.75 -9.65
CA TYR A 176 2.17 -2.30 -10.89
C TYR A 176 1.22 -2.14 -12.08
N ALA A 177 0.12 -1.39 -11.92
CA ALA A 177 -0.76 -1.08 -13.04
C ALA A 177 0.01 -0.32 -14.13
N GLY A 178 0.06 -0.90 -15.33
CA GLY A 178 0.80 -0.32 -16.47
C GLY A 178 2.29 -0.64 -16.52
N PHE A 179 2.83 -1.48 -15.64
CA PHE A 179 4.20 -1.97 -15.74
C PHE A 179 4.34 -2.96 -16.90
N ASP A 180 5.48 -2.88 -17.59
CA ASP A 180 5.95 -3.96 -18.44
C ASP A 180 6.44 -5.14 -17.59
N TRP A 181 6.72 -6.28 -18.24
CA TRP A 181 7.13 -7.50 -17.57
C TRP A 181 8.41 -7.33 -16.75
N ASP A 182 9.41 -6.63 -17.29
CA ASP A 182 10.69 -6.43 -16.61
C ASP A 182 10.52 -5.56 -15.36
N THR A 183 9.73 -4.48 -15.45
CA THR A 183 9.41 -3.63 -14.32
C THR A 183 8.61 -4.39 -13.24
N TYR A 184 7.67 -5.25 -13.65
CA TYR A 184 6.93 -6.11 -12.74
C TYR A 184 7.85 -7.08 -11.98
N GLN A 185 8.84 -7.68 -12.63
CA GLN A 185 9.84 -8.53 -11.98
C GLN A 185 10.70 -7.74 -10.99
N ARG A 186 11.19 -6.55 -11.40
CA ARG A 186 11.96 -5.65 -10.52
C ARG A 186 11.16 -5.22 -9.30
N PHE A 187 9.88 -4.94 -9.45
CA PHE A 187 8.97 -4.62 -8.33
C PHE A 187 8.92 -5.76 -7.30
N TRP A 188 8.78 -7.00 -7.73
CA TRP A 188 8.73 -8.13 -6.80
C TRP A 188 10.08 -8.45 -6.18
N GLU A 189 11.17 -8.25 -6.91
CA GLU A 189 12.51 -8.35 -6.34
C GLU A 189 12.75 -7.28 -5.26
N LEU A 190 12.36 -6.02 -5.51
CA LEU A 190 12.36 -4.95 -4.53
C LEU A 190 11.53 -5.33 -3.29
N THR A 191 10.32 -5.86 -3.50
CA THR A 191 9.43 -6.28 -2.42
C THR A 191 10.10 -7.34 -1.54
N ARG A 192 10.74 -8.34 -2.14
CA ARG A 192 11.49 -9.39 -1.44
C ARG A 192 12.66 -8.80 -0.64
N GLN A 193 13.49 -7.95 -1.25
CA GLN A 193 14.63 -7.30 -0.60
C GLN A 193 14.19 -6.47 0.61
N ARG A 194 13.09 -5.73 0.47
CA ARG A 194 12.54 -4.94 1.57
C ARG A 194 12.07 -5.82 2.71
N ARG A 195 11.34 -6.89 2.42
CA ARG A 195 10.93 -7.87 3.43
C ARG A 195 12.13 -8.48 4.16
N ASP A 196 13.15 -8.90 3.42
CA ASP A 196 14.35 -9.55 3.97
C ASP A 196 15.17 -8.60 4.87
N THR A 197 15.01 -7.28 4.69
CA THR A 197 15.58 -6.24 5.57
C THR A 197 14.65 -5.78 6.68
N GLY A 198 13.54 -6.50 6.92
CA GLY A 198 12.60 -6.24 8.01
C GLY A 198 11.57 -5.13 7.70
N ARG A 199 11.52 -4.63 6.47
CA ARG A 199 10.51 -3.66 6.02
C ARG A 199 9.25 -4.37 5.57
N SER A 200 8.11 -3.68 5.66
CA SER A 200 6.80 -4.30 5.45
C SER A 200 6.02 -3.62 4.36
N LEU A 201 5.20 -4.39 3.68
CA LEU A 201 4.37 -3.89 2.58
C LEU A 201 2.91 -4.37 2.73
N LEU A 202 1.97 -3.46 2.53
CA LEU A 202 0.56 -3.78 2.28
C LEU A 202 0.25 -3.43 0.82
N ILE A 203 -0.12 -4.42 0.03
CA ILE A 203 -0.37 -4.27 -1.39
C ILE A 203 -1.83 -4.56 -1.68
N ILE A 204 -2.55 -3.57 -2.21
CA ILE A 204 -3.86 -3.81 -2.82
C ILE A 204 -3.67 -4.36 -4.22
N SER A 205 -4.38 -5.44 -4.52
CA SER A 205 -4.46 -6.00 -5.86
C SER A 205 -5.88 -6.45 -6.17
N HIS A 206 -6.27 -6.37 -7.44
CA HIS A 206 -7.53 -6.95 -7.91
C HIS A 206 -7.46 -8.47 -8.01
N PHE A 207 -6.29 -8.99 -8.38
CA PHE A 207 -6.04 -10.40 -8.56
C PHE A 207 -4.76 -10.79 -7.86
N ILE A 208 -4.79 -11.86 -7.08
CA ILE A 208 -3.59 -12.53 -6.61
C ILE A 208 -3.38 -13.74 -7.52
N THR A 209 -2.65 -13.55 -8.60
CA THR A 209 -2.12 -14.64 -9.42
C THR A 209 -0.98 -15.38 -8.72
N ASP A 210 -0.24 -14.65 -7.90
CA ASP A 210 0.98 -15.13 -7.23
C ASP A 210 0.80 -15.05 -5.70
N ALA A 211 -0.17 -15.79 -5.14
CA ALA A 211 -0.46 -15.79 -3.69
C ALA A 211 0.77 -16.13 -2.84
N GLU A 212 1.69 -16.92 -3.37
CA GLU A 212 2.97 -17.30 -2.76
C GLU A 212 3.94 -16.14 -2.51
N ARG A 213 3.72 -15.00 -3.15
CA ARG A 213 4.52 -13.78 -2.94
C ARG A 213 4.12 -12.99 -1.69
N PHE A 214 3.01 -13.38 -1.06
CA PHE A 214 2.48 -12.74 0.14
C PHE A 214 2.63 -13.68 1.34
N ASP A 215 3.02 -13.13 2.48
CA ASP A 215 3.04 -13.87 3.74
C ASP A 215 1.62 -14.10 4.26
N ARG A 216 0.70 -13.15 3.99
CA ARG A 216 -0.73 -13.24 4.30
C ARG A 216 -1.55 -12.45 3.29
N VAL A 217 -2.81 -12.88 3.14
CA VAL A 217 -3.79 -12.21 2.29
C VAL A 217 -5.08 -11.99 3.08
N TYR A 218 -5.66 -10.82 2.91
CA TYR A 218 -7.00 -10.50 3.39
C TYR A 218 -7.94 -10.29 2.21
N ASP A 219 -9.11 -10.90 2.26
CA ASP A 219 -10.21 -10.58 1.37
C ASP A 219 -11.07 -9.48 2.01
N LEU A 220 -11.37 -8.41 1.25
CA LEU A 220 -12.35 -7.41 1.68
C LEU A 220 -13.71 -7.72 1.06
N VAL A 221 -14.58 -8.34 1.87
CA VAL A 221 -15.92 -8.78 1.48
C VAL A 221 -16.94 -8.05 2.36
N ASP A 222 -17.97 -7.47 1.76
CA ASP A 222 -19.04 -6.76 2.45
C ASP A 222 -18.55 -5.73 3.49
N GLY A 223 -17.43 -5.06 3.19
CA GLY A 223 -16.81 -4.06 4.05
C GLY A 223 -16.09 -4.62 5.29
N ARG A 224 -15.80 -5.91 5.31
CA ARG A 224 -15.03 -6.60 6.35
C ARG A 224 -13.83 -7.33 5.76
N THR A 225 -12.73 -7.35 6.48
CA THR A 225 -11.55 -8.13 6.10
C THR A 225 -11.65 -9.54 6.66
N VAL A 226 -11.40 -10.52 5.81
CA VAL A 226 -11.37 -11.95 6.15
C VAL A 226 -9.97 -12.47 5.78
N PRO A 227 -9.20 -13.07 6.69
CA PRO A 227 -7.96 -13.75 6.35
C PRO A 227 -8.23 -14.90 5.37
N ARG A 228 -7.38 -15.05 4.36
CA ARG A 228 -7.42 -16.15 3.42
C ARG A 228 -6.51 -17.26 3.87
#